data_2484681dca45e5e322c0868cd7a03c89
#
_entry.id   2484681dca45e5e322c0868cd7a03c89
#
_cell.length_a   1.000
_cell.length_b   1.000
_cell.length_c   1.000
_cell.angle_alpha   90.00
_cell.angle_beta   90.00
_cell.angle_gamma   90.00
#
_symmetry.space_group_name_H-M   'P 1'
#
loop_
_entity.id
_entity.type
_entity.pdbx_description
1 polymer ?
#
loop_
_entity_poly.entity_id
_entity_poly.type
_entity_poly.pdbx_seq_one_letter_code
_entity_poly.pdbx_strand_id
1 'polypeptide(L)'
;SKRTSGSMVAIDPGIYKIGLAAFNGSNLVDYTVKTVPRLPLVRDRLIRLEKVLNQYLEEKRPTAIAIEKTNFSTSNHNGLLVLAHYKILAVARRHRIPVAEYAPISVRKAVCGNGHATKQDVVKILISRYPELRVFSGANRRYKEQHFFNLFDAVAVGLTYLGTHVSKGRHR
;
A
#
# COMPACT_ATOMS: atom_id res chain seq x y z
N SER A 1 -21.44 6.92 -12.35
CA SER A 1 -20.07 7.39 -12.58
C SER A 1 -19.18 6.21 -12.96
N LYS A 2 -18.64 6.19 -14.20
CA LYS A 2 -17.81 5.10 -14.73
C LYS A 2 -16.52 4.98 -13.92
N ARG A 3 -16.26 3.77 -13.35
CA ARG A 3 -14.92 3.41 -12.86
C ARG A 3 -13.97 3.53 -14.04
N THR A 4 -12.87 4.25 -13.89
CA THR A 4 -11.84 4.33 -14.92
C THR A 4 -11.20 2.95 -15.07
N SER A 5 -11.28 2.39 -16.28
CA SER A 5 -10.68 1.10 -16.61
C SER A 5 -9.17 1.17 -16.30
N GLY A 6 -8.68 0.29 -15.44
CA GLY A 6 -7.26 0.21 -15.08
C GLY A 6 -6.82 1.03 -13.86
N SER A 7 -7.75 1.64 -13.08
CA SER A 7 -7.38 2.31 -11.82
C SER A 7 -7.26 1.32 -10.66
N MET A 8 -6.21 1.43 -9.85
CA MET A 8 -6.03 0.60 -8.65
C MET A 8 -5.46 1.42 -7.51
N VAL A 9 -5.74 0.98 -6.28
CA VAL A 9 -5.14 1.52 -5.06
C VAL A 9 -4.31 0.44 -4.38
N ALA A 10 -3.08 0.78 -4.04
CA ALA A 10 -2.20 -0.06 -3.24
C ALA A 10 -2.15 0.45 -1.80
N ILE A 11 -2.13 -0.48 -0.85
CA ILE A 11 -2.20 -0.19 0.58
C ILE A 11 -1.10 -0.95 1.32
N ASP A 12 -0.30 -0.21 2.09
CA ASP A 12 0.56 -0.78 3.12
C ASP A 12 -0.08 -0.54 4.50
N PRO A 13 -0.59 -1.61 5.16
CA PRO A 13 -1.25 -1.47 6.45
C PRO A 13 -0.27 -1.09 7.55
N GLY A 14 -0.63 -0.11 8.35
CA GLY A 14 0.12 0.28 9.54
C GLY A 14 -0.80 0.61 10.71
N ILE A 15 -0.27 0.52 11.94
CA ILE A 15 -1.03 0.76 13.17
C ILE A 15 -1.32 2.25 13.36
N TYR A 16 -0.34 3.10 13.05
CA TYR A 16 -0.41 4.55 13.22
C TYR A 16 -0.26 5.32 11.92
N LYS A 17 0.18 4.65 10.88
CA LYS A 17 0.38 5.21 9.55
C LYS A 17 -0.04 4.19 8.54
N ILE A 18 -0.77 4.61 7.54
CA ILE A 18 -1.14 3.79 6.40
C ILE A 18 -0.54 4.41 5.14
N GLY A 19 0.20 3.62 4.39
CA GLY A 19 0.70 3.99 3.08
C GLY A 19 -0.38 3.74 2.03
N LEU A 20 -0.62 4.73 1.18
CA LEU A 20 -1.60 4.68 0.11
C LEU A 20 -0.96 5.15 -1.20
N ALA A 21 -1.16 4.41 -2.27
CA ALA A 21 -0.75 4.78 -3.61
C ALA A 21 -1.86 4.48 -4.61
N ALA A 22 -2.13 5.39 -5.53
CA ALA A 22 -3.12 5.20 -6.58
C ALA A 22 -2.44 5.20 -7.94
N PHE A 23 -2.88 4.28 -8.80
CA PHE A 23 -2.37 4.09 -10.14
C PHE A 23 -3.50 4.18 -11.16
N ASN A 24 -3.18 4.73 -12.33
CA ASN A 24 -4.00 4.66 -13.53
C ASN A 24 -3.17 4.01 -14.64
N GLY A 25 -3.48 2.76 -14.97
CA GLY A 25 -2.56 1.94 -15.74
C GLY A 25 -1.23 1.78 -14.99
N SER A 26 -0.10 2.07 -15.64
CA SER A 26 1.24 2.06 -15.05
C SER A 26 1.66 3.37 -14.38
N ASN A 27 0.83 4.41 -14.48
CA ASN A 27 1.15 5.74 -13.96
C ASN A 27 0.77 5.84 -12.48
N LEU A 28 1.73 6.24 -11.64
CA LEU A 28 1.49 6.62 -10.26
C LEU A 28 0.85 8.01 -10.24
N VAL A 29 -0.43 8.08 -9.84
CA VAL A 29 -1.22 9.33 -9.91
C VAL A 29 -1.45 10.00 -8.56
N ASP A 30 -1.31 9.24 -7.48
CA ASP A 30 -1.37 9.76 -6.12
C ASP A 30 -0.61 8.84 -5.15
N TYR A 31 -0.02 9.43 -4.12
CA TYR A 31 0.72 8.71 -3.10
C TYR A 31 0.77 9.51 -1.80
N THR A 32 0.51 8.87 -0.68
CA THR A 32 0.44 9.55 0.62
C THR A 32 0.65 8.58 1.79
N VAL A 33 1.02 9.15 2.92
CA VAL A 33 0.93 8.48 4.22
C VAL A 33 -0.14 9.19 5.02
N LYS A 34 -1.16 8.45 5.46
CA LYS A 34 -2.17 8.96 6.38
C LYS A 34 -1.84 8.50 7.80
N THR A 35 -1.90 9.43 8.74
CA THR A 35 -1.70 9.14 10.15
C THR A 35 -3.03 8.76 10.80
N VAL A 36 -3.01 7.65 11.52
CA VAL A 36 -4.11 7.25 12.40
C VAL A 36 -3.75 7.69 13.82
N PRO A 37 -4.52 8.55 14.47
CA PRO A 37 -4.21 9.03 15.81
C PRO A 37 -4.05 7.90 16.83
N ARG A 38 -3.17 8.10 17.82
CA ARG A 38 -2.97 7.18 18.94
C ARG A 38 -4.10 7.35 19.95
N LEU A 39 -5.28 6.88 19.58
CA LEU A 39 -6.44 6.89 20.47
C LEU A 39 -6.32 5.75 21.50
N PRO A 40 -6.79 5.93 22.75
CA PRO A 40 -6.68 4.92 23.80
C PRO A 40 -7.36 3.60 23.41
N LEU A 41 -8.55 3.67 22.86
CA LEU A 41 -9.31 2.48 22.51
C LEU A 41 -8.99 2.00 21.07
N VAL A 42 -8.71 0.73 20.95
CA VAL A 42 -8.46 0.06 19.64
C VAL A 42 -9.64 0.26 18.69
N ARG A 43 -10.87 0.15 19.20
CA ARG A 43 -12.09 0.38 18.43
C ARG A 43 -12.07 1.74 17.75
N ASP A 44 -11.71 2.80 18.45
CA ASP A 44 -11.73 4.17 17.94
C ASP A 44 -10.66 4.37 16.86
N ARG A 45 -9.50 3.73 17.02
CA ARG A 45 -8.45 3.69 15.96
C ARG A 45 -8.95 3.02 14.68
N LEU A 46 -9.65 1.88 14.82
CA LEU A 46 -10.22 1.16 13.67
C LEU A 46 -11.32 1.95 12.98
N ILE A 47 -12.16 2.68 13.73
CA ILE A 47 -13.16 3.60 13.18
C ILE A 47 -12.47 4.73 12.39
N ARG A 48 -11.37 5.27 12.94
CA ARG A 48 -10.62 6.33 12.24
C ARG A 48 -9.95 5.83 10.97
N LEU A 49 -9.35 4.64 11.02
CA LEU A 49 -8.79 3.98 9.84
C LEU A 49 -9.84 3.76 8.76
N GLU A 50 -11.01 3.27 9.14
CA GLU A 50 -12.13 3.07 8.24
C GLU A 50 -12.58 4.37 7.56
N LYS A 51 -12.67 5.47 8.31
CA LYS A 51 -13.01 6.79 7.77
C LYS A 51 -12.00 7.26 6.73
N VAL A 52 -10.70 7.13 7.02
CA VAL A 52 -9.61 7.50 6.10
C VAL A 52 -9.69 6.68 4.82
N LEU A 53 -9.90 5.37 4.94
CA LEU A 53 -10.00 4.48 3.78
C LEU A 53 -11.23 4.78 2.93
N ASN A 54 -12.41 4.93 3.54
CA ASN A 54 -13.63 5.26 2.81
C ASN A 54 -13.46 6.53 2.00
N GLN A 55 -12.94 7.60 2.62
CA GLN A 55 -12.69 8.86 1.93
C GLN A 55 -11.75 8.69 0.73
N TYR A 56 -10.66 7.96 0.91
CA TYR A 56 -9.68 7.75 -0.16
C TYR A 56 -10.24 6.91 -1.31
N LEU A 57 -10.96 5.82 -0.99
CA LEU A 57 -11.58 4.97 -2.00
C LEU A 57 -12.72 5.67 -2.76
N GLU A 58 -13.50 6.51 -2.08
CA GLU A 58 -14.53 7.34 -2.72
C GLU A 58 -13.94 8.36 -3.68
N GLU A 59 -12.81 8.97 -3.31
CA GLU A 59 -12.08 9.93 -4.14
C GLU A 59 -11.46 9.25 -5.36
N LYS A 60 -10.72 8.14 -5.15
CA LYS A 60 -9.94 7.48 -6.22
C LYS A 60 -10.79 6.53 -7.08
N ARG A 61 -11.88 5.99 -6.54
CA ARG A 61 -12.80 5.04 -7.22
C ARG A 61 -12.09 3.90 -7.95
N PRO A 62 -11.19 3.17 -7.28
CA PRO A 62 -10.40 2.14 -7.92
C PRO A 62 -11.27 0.93 -8.33
N THR A 63 -10.80 0.22 -9.35
CA THR A 63 -11.39 -1.06 -9.78
C THR A 63 -10.76 -2.26 -9.07
N ALA A 64 -9.61 -2.08 -8.42
CA ALA A 64 -8.92 -3.10 -7.64
C ALA A 64 -8.13 -2.48 -6.49
N ILE A 65 -7.90 -3.27 -5.45
CA ILE A 65 -6.99 -2.94 -4.34
C ILE A 65 -5.89 -4.01 -4.29
N ALA A 66 -4.65 -3.57 -4.09
CA ALA A 66 -3.54 -4.44 -3.73
C ALA A 66 -3.07 -4.11 -2.31
N ILE A 67 -2.77 -5.14 -1.50
CA ILE A 67 -2.36 -4.98 -0.11
C ILE A 67 -1.20 -5.92 0.22
N GLU A 68 -0.24 -5.46 1.02
CA GLU A 68 0.77 -6.35 1.59
C GLU A 68 0.16 -7.18 2.70
N LYS A 69 0.42 -8.50 2.67
CA LYS A 69 -0.02 -9.41 3.73
C LYS A 69 0.69 -9.09 5.04
N THR A 70 -0.08 -9.02 6.10
CA THR A 70 0.46 -8.94 7.46
C THR A 70 0.98 -10.31 7.88
N ASN A 71 2.25 -10.39 8.31
CA ASN A 71 2.81 -11.60 8.90
C ASN A 71 2.21 -11.81 10.29
N PHE A 72 1.52 -12.92 10.49
CA PHE A 72 0.89 -13.30 11.75
C PHE A 72 1.87 -13.92 12.77
N SER A 73 3.14 -13.51 12.80
CA SER A 73 4.06 -14.01 13.79
C SER A 73 3.80 -13.41 15.20
N THR A 74 4.08 -14.18 16.20
CA THR A 74 3.60 -14.20 17.57
C THR A 74 3.96 -13.04 18.52
N SER A 75 4.26 -11.83 18.07
CA SER A 75 4.50 -10.71 18.97
C SER A 75 3.25 -9.87 19.25
N ASN A 76 3.08 -9.40 20.50
CA ASN A 76 1.91 -8.61 20.94
C ASN A 76 1.60 -7.34 20.12
N HIS A 77 2.57 -6.82 19.37
CA HIS A 77 2.38 -5.70 18.44
C HIS A 77 1.64 -6.08 17.16
N ASN A 78 1.59 -7.37 16.83
CA ASN A 78 0.98 -7.85 15.58
C ASN A 78 -0.55 -7.90 15.64
N GLY A 79 -1.16 -8.00 16.83
CA GLY A 79 -2.62 -8.07 16.96
C GLY A 79 -3.35 -6.85 16.40
N LEU A 80 -2.84 -5.63 16.67
CA LEU A 80 -3.43 -4.40 16.13
C LEU A 80 -3.26 -4.30 14.60
N LEU A 81 -2.11 -4.75 14.08
CA LEU A 81 -1.84 -4.76 12.65
C LEU A 81 -2.76 -5.76 11.92
N VAL A 82 -3.01 -6.92 12.54
CA VAL A 82 -3.97 -7.90 12.06
C VAL A 82 -5.38 -7.31 11.99
N LEU A 83 -5.81 -6.63 13.06
CA LEU A 83 -7.11 -5.97 13.09
C LEU A 83 -7.23 -4.87 12.03
N ALA A 84 -6.18 -4.07 11.82
CA ALA A 84 -6.12 -3.07 10.76
C ALA A 84 -6.25 -3.72 9.38
N HIS A 85 -5.54 -4.82 9.13
CA HIS A 85 -5.62 -5.58 7.89
C HIS A 85 -7.04 -6.08 7.61
N TYR A 86 -7.68 -6.74 8.58
CA TYR A 86 -9.07 -7.19 8.42
C TYR A 86 -10.05 -6.03 8.25
N LYS A 87 -9.81 -4.90 8.90
CA LYS A 87 -10.63 -3.69 8.70
C LYS A 87 -10.54 -3.20 7.26
N ILE A 88 -9.35 -3.20 6.68
CA ILE A 88 -9.14 -2.82 5.26
C ILE A 88 -9.90 -3.77 4.34
N LEU A 89 -9.81 -5.09 4.55
CA LEU A 89 -10.55 -6.08 3.76
C LEU A 89 -12.07 -5.88 3.88
N ALA A 90 -12.58 -5.58 5.08
CA ALA A 90 -14.00 -5.32 5.31
C ALA A 90 -14.47 -4.06 4.57
N VAL A 91 -13.67 -2.98 4.57
CA VAL A 91 -13.96 -1.75 3.81
C VAL A 91 -14.00 -2.04 2.32
N ALA A 92 -12.99 -2.72 1.78
CA ALA A 92 -12.92 -3.10 0.37
C ALA A 92 -14.17 -3.92 -0.06
N ARG A 93 -14.59 -4.87 0.77
CA ARG A 93 -15.78 -5.69 0.54
C ARG A 93 -17.05 -4.83 0.45
N ARG A 94 -17.23 -3.86 1.35
CA ARG A 94 -18.38 -2.93 1.32
C ARG A 94 -18.41 -2.09 0.04
N HIS A 95 -17.26 -1.67 -0.43
CA HIS A 95 -17.12 -0.97 -1.72
C HIS A 95 -17.20 -1.91 -2.93
N ARG A 96 -17.31 -3.22 -2.72
CA ARG A 96 -17.31 -4.27 -3.77
C ARG A 96 -16.08 -4.16 -4.69
N ILE A 97 -14.92 -3.91 -4.09
CA ILE A 97 -13.64 -3.82 -4.80
C ILE A 97 -12.85 -5.10 -4.53
N PRO A 98 -12.40 -5.82 -5.57
CA PRO A 98 -11.56 -7.01 -5.40
C PRO A 98 -10.20 -6.63 -4.81
N VAL A 99 -9.67 -7.49 -3.94
CA VAL A 99 -8.39 -7.30 -3.25
C VAL A 99 -7.41 -8.40 -3.67
N ALA A 100 -6.21 -8.00 -4.10
CA ALA A 100 -5.06 -8.88 -4.26
C ALA A 100 -4.09 -8.70 -3.08
N GLU A 101 -3.68 -9.80 -2.47
CA GLU A 101 -2.78 -9.80 -1.31
C GLU A 101 -1.42 -10.39 -1.68
N TYR A 102 -0.34 -9.72 -1.28
CA TYR A 102 1.04 -10.12 -1.60
C TYR A 102 1.89 -10.27 -0.35
N ALA A 103 2.63 -11.37 -0.25
CA ALA A 103 3.62 -11.55 0.81
C ALA A 103 4.80 -10.57 0.63
N PRO A 104 5.42 -10.05 1.70
CA PRO A 104 6.55 -9.13 1.62
C PRO A 104 7.71 -9.63 0.74
N ILE A 105 8.03 -10.92 0.84
CA ILE A 105 9.08 -11.54 0.02
C ILE A 105 8.74 -11.51 -1.48
N SER A 106 7.46 -11.71 -1.82
CA SER A 106 6.97 -11.67 -3.20
C SER A 106 7.03 -10.25 -3.77
N VAL A 107 6.72 -9.24 -2.95
CA VAL A 107 6.84 -7.82 -3.32
C VAL A 107 8.29 -7.45 -3.62
N ARG A 108 9.23 -7.81 -2.74
CA ARG A 108 10.67 -7.56 -2.97
C ARG A 108 11.18 -8.25 -4.22
N LYS A 109 10.78 -9.51 -4.45
CA LYS A 109 11.14 -10.26 -5.65
C LYS A 109 10.59 -9.62 -6.92
N ALA A 110 9.34 -9.15 -6.89
CA ALA A 110 8.72 -8.50 -8.04
C ALA A 110 9.37 -7.15 -8.39
N VAL A 111 9.74 -6.35 -7.39
CA VAL A 111 10.33 -5.02 -7.57
C VAL A 111 11.81 -5.08 -7.88
N CYS A 112 12.58 -5.89 -7.14
CA CYS A 112 14.05 -5.93 -7.19
C CYS A 112 14.62 -7.17 -7.89
N GLY A 113 13.80 -8.14 -8.28
CA GLY A 113 14.26 -9.44 -8.78
C GLY A 113 14.79 -10.38 -7.70
N ASN A 114 14.86 -9.94 -6.45
CA ASN A 114 15.38 -10.67 -5.30
C ASN A 114 14.47 -10.49 -4.07
N GLY A 115 13.93 -11.60 -3.54
CA GLY A 115 13.05 -11.59 -2.37
C GLY A 115 13.75 -11.19 -1.06
N HIS A 116 15.08 -11.22 -1.02
CA HIS A 116 15.91 -10.80 0.12
C HIS A 116 16.45 -9.36 -0.01
N ALA A 117 16.01 -8.61 -1.02
CA ALA A 117 16.36 -7.20 -1.19
C ALA A 117 16.06 -6.40 0.07
N THR A 118 16.90 -5.40 0.37
CA THR A 118 16.71 -4.51 1.49
C THR A 118 15.61 -3.46 1.18
N LYS A 119 15.09 -2.79 2.21
CA LYS A 119 14.18 -1.67 2.01
C LYS A 119 14.81 -0.55 1.17
N GLN A 120 16.10 -0.31 1.36
CA GLN A 120 16.85 0.69 0.59
C GLN A 120 16.96 0.31 -0.90
N ASP A 121 17.12 -0.99 -1.21
CA ASP A 121 17.11 -1.44 -2.60
C ASP A 121 15.75 -1.20 -3.27
N VAL A 122 14.66 -1.50 -2.56
CA VAL A 122 13.30 -1.20 -3.03
C VAL A 122 13.14 0.30 -3.30
N VAL A 123 13.52 1.16 -2.34
CA VAL A 123 13.43 2.62 -2.48
C VAL A 123 14.21 3.12 -3.70
N LYS A 124 15.43 2.62 -3.94
CA LYS A 124 16.24 3.00 -5.12
C LYS A 124 15.54 2.65 -6.43
N ILE A 125 14.99 1.45 -6.54
CA ILE A 125 14.25 1.01 -7.74
C ILE A 125 13.00 1.87 -7.95
N LEU A 126 12.24 2.15 -6.88
CA LEU A 126 11.04 2.96 -6.96
C LEU A 126 11.33 4.40 -7.40
N ILE A 127 12.39 5.02 -6.88
CA ILE A 127 12.81 6.38 -7.28
C ILE A 127 13.30 6.40 -8.74
N SER A 128 13.97 5.34 -9.18
CA SER A 128 14.38 5.22 -10.59
C SER A 128 13.17 5.19 -11.53
N ARG A 129 12.09 4.51 -11.11
CA ARG A 129 10.86 4.37 -11.90
C ARG A 129 9.90 5.56 -11.77
N TYR A 130 9.83 6.14 -10.57
CA TYR A 130 9.00 7.29 -10.22
C TYR A 130 9.87 8.38 -9.56
N PRO A 131 10.55 9.21 -10.37
CA PRO A 131 11.51 10.22 -9.87
C PRO A 131 10.90 11.23 -8.88
N GLU A 132 9.59 11.46 -8.95
CA GLU A 132 8.83 12.31 -8.03
C GLU A 132 8.90 11.82 -6.57
N LEU A 133 9.16 10.54 -6.34
CA LEU A 133 9.32 9.98 -4.98
C LEU A 133 10.63 10.37 -4.32
N ARG A 134 11.60 10.94 -5.05
CA ARG A 134 12.92 11.31 -4.53
C ARG A 134 12.85 12.29 -3.35
N VAL A 135 11.87 13.18 -3.33
CA VAL A 135 11.68 14.16 -2.26
C VAL A 135 11.45 13.53 -0.88
N PHE A 136 11.01 12.26 -0.85
CA PHE A 136 10.76 11.52 0.38
C PHE A 136 11.99 10.72 0.86
N SER A 137 13.07 10.67 0.09
CA SER A 137 14.32 9.93 0.38
C SER A 137 15.52 10.85 0.68
N GLY A 138 15.32 12.13 0.98
CA GLY A 138 16.36 13.16 1.02
C GLY A 138 17.21 13.23 2.30
N ALA A 139 18.19 14.15 2.32
CA ALA A 139 19.41 14.27 3.13
C ALA A 139 19.33 14.18 4.68
N ASN A 140 18.18 14.19 5.30
CA ASN A 140 17.96 13.80 6.71
C ASN A 140 17.41 12.38 6.78
N ARG A 141 18.17 11.43 6.25
CA ARG A 141 17.77 10.08 5.86
C ARG A 141 17.02 9.28 6.93
N ARG A 142 17.50 9.23 8.17
CA ARG A 142 16.91 8.30 9.17
C ARG A 142 15.49 8.65 9.58
N TYR A 143 15.17 9.91 9.79
CA TYR A 143 13.84 10.32 10.24
C TYR A 143 12.82 10.34 9.10
N LYS A 144 13.20 10.88 7.93
CA LYS A 144 12.30 10.97 6.77
C LYS A 144 12.04 9.60 6.14
N GLU A 145 13.06 8.76 5.99
CA GLU A 145 12.89 7.41 5.44
C GLU A 145 11.96 6.55 6.29
N GLN A 146 12.16 6.53 7.63
CA GLN A 146 11.24 5.81 8.52
C GLN A 146 9.82 6.36 8.49
N HIS A 147 9.66 7.68 8.30
CA HIS A 147 8.33 8.28 8.22
C HIS A 147 7.59 7.88 6.95
N PHE A 148 8.30 7.71 5.84
CA PHE A 148 7.73 7.42 4.53
C PHE A 148 7.88 5.98 4.05
N PHE A 149 8.39 5.05 4.87
CA PHE A 149 8.48 3.64 4.46
C PHE A 149 7.14 3.05 4.04
N ASN A 150 6.05 3.39 4.73
CA ASN A 150 4.72 2.95 4.35
C ASN A 150 4.32 3.43 2.94
N LEU A 151 4.78 4.62 2.53
CA LEU A 151 4.58 5.12 1.18
C LEU A 151 5.27 4.25 0.14
N PHE A 152 6.57 4.00 0.34
CA PHE A 152 7.36 3.16 -0.57
C PHE A 152 6.84 1.72 -0.60
N ASP A 153 6.47 1.18 0.55
CA ASP A 153 5.90 -0.18 0.64
C ASP A 153 4.56 -0.25 -0.13
N ALA A 154 3.68 0.76 -0.02
CA ALA A 154 2.45 0.84 -0.82
C ALA A 154 2.72 0.90 -2.34
N VAL A 155 3.66 1.74 -2.78
CA VAL A 155 4.04 1.83 -4.20
C VAL A 155 4.62 0.50 -4.70
N ALA A 156 5.46 -0.17 -3.89
CA ALA A 156 6.01 -1.47 -4.22
C ALA A 156 4.93 -2.54 -4.42
N VAL A 157 3.93 -2.57 -3.55
CA VAL A 157 2.76 -3.47 -3.67
C VAL A 157 1.98 -3.17 -4.95
N GLY A 158 1.79 -1.90 -5.28
CA GLY A 158 1.14 -1.48 -6.52
C GLY A 158 1.87 -1.95 -7.77
N LEU A 159 3.20 -1.79 -7.81
CA LEU A 159 4.02 -2.32 -8.91
C LEU A 159 3.93 -3.83 -9.04
N THR A 160 3.89 -4.55 -7.92
CA THR A 160 3.72 -6.01 -7.92
C THR A 160 2.40 -6.41 -8.57
N TYR A 161 1.31 -5.72 -8.21
CA TYR A 161 0.00 -5.93 -8.83
C TYR A 161 0.03 -5.69 -10.34
N LEU A 162 0.60 -4.57 -10.77
CA LEU A 162 0.69 -4.23 -12.20
C LEU A 162 1.49 -5.27 -12.98
N GLY A 163 2.62 -5.75 -12.45
CA GLY A 163 3.43 -6.79 -13.08
C GLY A 163 2.71 -8.13 -13.24
N THR A 164 1.85 -8.50 -12.28
CA THR A 164 1.11 -9.77 -12.31
C THR A 164 -0.17 -9.71 -13.16
N HIS A 165 -0.76 -8.54 -13.38
CA HIS A 165 -2.05 -8.39 -14.06
C HIS A 165 -1.92 -7.84 -15.48
N VAL A 166 -0.93 -6.98 -15.76
CA VAL A 166 -0.69 -6.45 -17.12
C VAL A 166 -0.09 -7.51 -18.05
N SER A 167 0.73 -8.43 -17.52
CA SER A 167 1.30 -9.52 -18.31
C SER A 167 0.25 -10.54 -18.81
N LYS A 168 -0.87 -10.69 -18.09
CA LYS A 168 -1.98 -11.57 -18.51
C LYS A 168 -2.84 -11.03 -19.65
N GLY A 169 -2.76 -9.74 -19.96
CA GLY A 169 -3.52 -9.10 -21.04
C GLY A 169 -2.87 -9.15 -22.42
N ARG A 170 -1.60 -9.60 -22.52
CA ARG A 170 -0.85 -9.68 -23.80
C ARG A 170 -0.93 -11.04 -24.52
N HIS A 171 -1.66 -12.01 -23.96
CA HIS A 171 -1.81 -13.34 -24.54
C HIS A 171 -3.28 -13.67 -24.89
N ARG A 172 -4.03 -12.69 -25.40
CA ARG A 172 -5.33 -12.94 -26.03
C ARG A 172 -5.43 -12.24 -27.36
#